data_437fcc9c6a0aab3c56c3b9f2e5bf9469
#
_entry.id   437fcc9c6a0aab3c56c3b9f2e5bf9469
#
_cell.length_a   1.000
_cell.length_b   1.000
_cell.length_c   1.000
_cell.angle_alpha   90.00
_cell.angle_beta   90.00
_cell.angle_gamma   90.00
#
_symmetry.space_group_name_H-M   'P 1'
#
loop_
_entity.id
_entity.type
_entity.pdbx_description
1 polymer ?
#
loop_
_entity_poly.entity_id
_entity_poly.type
_entity_poly.pdbx_seq_one_letter_code
_entity_poly.pdbx_strand_id
1 'polypeptide(L)'
;MDKISFIQPSRSNLKYLKWSYESIRKNLGSQHEICWADDFSDDGTWEWMTETAKKDGNIKLYRNEGPNRLGHTILYDTLVDIATNDIVMIYHADMYACPHMDTQVL
;
A
#
# COMPACT_ATOMS: atom_id res chain seq x y z
N MET A 1 -1.87 -17.81 -11.25
CA MET A 1 -2.43 -17.31 -9.97
C MET A 1 -3.00 -15.91 -10.17
N ASP A 2 -4.16 -15.65 -9.59
CA ASP A 2 -4.76 -14.33 -9.67
C ASP A 2 -3.93 -13.32 -8.87
N LYS A 3 -4.00 -12.06 -9.31
CA LYS A 3 -3.25 -10.99 -8.69
C LYS A 3 -4.15 -10.15 -7.79
N ILE A 4 -3.59 -9.71 -6.68
CA ILE A 4 -4.29 -8.88 -5.69
C ILE A 4 -3.71 -7.47 -5.76
N SER A 5 -4.57 -6.46 -5.57
CA SER A 5 -4.15 -5.09 -5.31
C SER A 5 -4.32 -4.82 -3.82
N PHE A 6 -3.19 -4.69 -3.11
CA PHE A 6 -3.20 -4.32 -1.70
C PHE A 6 -3.30 -2.82 -1.58
N ILE A 7 -4.33 -2.33 -0.89
CA ILE A 7 -4.52 -0.89 -0.71
C ILE A 7 -4.21 -0.51 0.74
N GLN A 8 -3.27 0.43 0.90
CA GLN A 8 -2.73 0.81 2.21
C GLN A 8 -2.66 2.33 2.34
N PRO A 9 -3.67 2.98 2.94
CA PRO A 9 -3.53 4.38 3.34
C PRO A 9 -2.56 4.47 4.51
N SER A 10 -1.77 5.53 4.55
CA SER A 10 -0.74 5.70 5.55
C SER A 10 -0.67 7.14 6.02
N ARG A 11 -0.36 7.33 7.30
CA ARG A 11 -0.13 8.62 7.90
C ARG A 11 0.87 8.49 9.03
N SER A 12 2.08 9.02 8.80
CA SER A 12 3.13 9.12 9.84
C SER A 12 3.44 7.80 10.55
N ASN A 13 3.43 6.69 9.80
CA ASN A 13 3.72 5.36 10.32
C ASN A 13 4.77 4.64 9.47
N LEU A 14 5.79 5.36 9.03
CA LEU A 14 6.80 4.87 8.09
C LEU A 14 7.43 3.55 8.52
N LYS A 15 7.76 3.41 9.81
CA LYS A 15 8.39 2.19 10.33
C LYS A 15 7.53 0.96 10.04
N TYR A 16 6.24 1.05 10.30
CA TYR A 16 5.31 -0.07 10.09
C TYR A 16 5.04 -0.30 8.62
N LEU A 17 4.97 0.76 7.83
CA LEU A 17 4.76 0.65 6.40
C LEU A 17 5.92 -0.09 5.72
N LYS A 18 7.15 0.22 6.10
CA LYS A 18 8.33 -0.49 5.60
C LYS A 18 8.27 -1.98 5.93
N TRP A 19 7.93 -2.29 7.15
CA TRP A 19 7.81 -3.66 7.62
C TRP A 19 6.71 -4.42 6.87
N SER A 20 5.56 -3.80 6.69
CA SER A 20 4.46 -4.40 5.94
C SER A 20 4.84 -4.64 4.48
N TYR A 21 5.45 -3.66 3.84
CA TYR A 21 5.91 -3.76 2.46
C TYR A 21 6.89 -4.93 2.29
N GLU A 22 7.89 -5.00 3.15
CA GLU A 22 8.88 -6.07 3.08
C GLU A 22 8.21 -7.44 3.23
N SER A 23 7.21 -7.55 4.09
CA SER A 23 6.50 -8.82 4.29
C SER A 23 5.72 -9.24 3.04
N ILE A 24 5.06 -8.30 2.36
CA ILE A 24 4.32 -8.59 1.14
C ILE A 24 5.28 -9.09 0.06
N ARG A 25 6.37 -8.40 -0.17
CA ARG A 25 7.32 -8.76 -1.24
C ARG A 25 8.07 -10.05 -0.93
N LYS A 26 8.46 -10.26 0.33
CA LYS A 26 9.17 -11.47 0.74
C LYS A 26 8.28 -12.71 0.69
N ASN A 27 7.06 -12.60 1.18
CA ASN A 27 6.21 -13.77 1.39
C ASN A 27 5.19 -13.99 0.28
N LEU A 28 4.81 -12.96 -0.47
CA LEU A 28 3.78 -13.05 -1.50
C LEU A 28 4.30 -12.74 -2.91
N GLY A 29 5.45 -12.09 -3.03
CA GLY A 29 6.08 -11.81 -4.32
C GLY A 29 5.70 -10.46 -4.92
N SER A 30 6.25 -10.17 -6.09
CA SER A 30 6.10 -8.88 -6.75
C SER A 30 4.98 -8.86 -7.80
N GLN A 31 4.27 -9.97 -8.00
CA GLN A 31 3.15 -10.03 -8.94
C GLN A 31 1.91 -9.26 -8.44
N HIS A 32 1.77 -9.10 -7.13
CA HIS A 32 0.67 -8.34 -6.55
C HIS A 32 0.97 -6.85 -6.56
N GLU A 33 -0.05 -6.06 -6.86
CA GLU A 33 0.06 -4.61 -6.88
C GLU A 33 -0.10 -4.05 -5.48
N ILE A 34 0.68 -3.03 -5.15
CA ILE A 34 0.52 -2.27 -3.92
C ILE A 34 0.11 -0.85 -4.28
N CYS A 35 -0.99 -0.38 -3.67
CA CYS A 35 -1.48 0.97 -3.86
C CYS A 35 -1.37 1.71 -2.54
N TRP A 36 -0.50 2.71 -2.50
CA TRP A 36 -0.26 3.51 -1.31
C TRP A 36 -0.87 4.89 -1.44
N ALA A 37 -1.43 5.37 -0.34
CA ALA A 37 -1.85 6.75 -0.20
C ALA A 37 -1.19 7.36 1.03
N ASP A 38 -0.63 8.56 0.89
CA ASP A 38 -0.06 9.30 2.00
C ASP A 38 -0.99 10.46 2.37
N ASP A 39 -1.45 10.49 3.63
CA ASP A 39 -2.38 11.50 4.13
C ASP A 39 -1.63 12.65 4.80
N PHE A 40 -0.79 13.32 4.02
CA PHE A 40 -0.04 14.50 4.45
C PHE A 40 0.89 14.20 5.64
N SER A 41 1.72 13.15 5.50
CA SER A 41 2.73 12.81 6.49
C SER A 41 3.92 13.75 6.44
N ASP A 42 4.60 13.92 7.58
CA ASP A 42 5.78 14.77 7.71
C ASP A 42 7.01 14.02 8.23
N ASP A 43 6.96 12.69 8.25
CA ASP A 43 8.01 11.83 8.80
C ASP A 43 8.87 11.13 7.73
N GLY A 44 8.77 11.57 6.48
CA GLY A 44 9.50 10.96 5.37
C GLY A 44 8.76 9.83 4.68
N THR A 45 7.51 9.56 5.05
CA THR A 45 6.72 8.49 4.46
C THR A 45 6.58 8.66 2.95
N TRP A 46 6.19 9.84 2.49
CA TRP A 46 6.00 10.09 1.05
C TRP A 46 7.29 9.93 0.27
N GLU A 47 8.38 10.43 0.80
CA GLU A 47 9.70 10.33 0.16
C GLU A 47 10.11 8.88 0.01
N TRP A 48 9.89 8.07 1.04
CA TRP A 48 10.18 6.64 0.99
C TRP A 48 9.28 5.92 -0.01
N MET A 49 7.98 6.25 -0.04
CA MET A 49 7.05 5.67 -1.01
C MET A 49 7.50 5.93 -2.44
N THR A 50 7.90 7.16 -2.75
CA THR A 50 8.32 7.51 -4.11
C THR A 50 9.61 6.82 -4.50
N GLU A 51 10.58 6.73 -3.60
CA GLU A 51 11.83 6.02 -3.86
C GLU A 51 11.60 4.51 -4.06
N THR A 52 10.73 3.93 -3.25
CA THR A 52 10.42 2.51 -3.37
C THR A 52 9.69 2.21 -4.68
N ALA A 53 8.77 3.07 -5.08
CA ALA A 53 8.03 2.90 -6.33
C ALA A 53 8.94 2.98 -7.57
N LYS A 54 10.03 3.72 -7.49
CA LYS A 54 11.01 3.78 -8.59
C LYS A 54 11.73 2.44 -8.78
N LYS A 55 11.92 1.70 -7.70
CA LYS A 55 12.63 0.41 -7.72
C LYS A 55 11.67 -0.76 -7.94
N ASP A 56 10.44 -0.64 -7.50
CA ASP A 56 9.42 -1.68 -7.59
C ASP A 56 8.34 -1.18 -8.55
N GLY A 57 8.31 -1.73 -9.75
CA GLY A 57 7.42 -1.26 -10.82
C GLY A 57 5.94 -1.57 -10.60
N ASN A 58 5.57 -2.26 -9.53
CA ASN A 58 4.18 -2.66 -9.28
C ASN A 58 3.58 -1.94 -8.07
N ILE A 59 3.83 -0.63 -8.00
CA ILE A 59 3.32 0.24 -6.94
C ILE A 59 2.61 1.44 -7.57
N LYS A 60 1.42 1.76 -7.07
CA LYS A 60 0.67 2.97 -7.42
C LYS A 60 0.64 3.90 -6.22
N LEU A 61 0.70 5.20 -6.47
CA LEU A 61 0.82 6.21 -5.41
C LEU A 61 -0.26 7.28 -5.53
N TYR A 62 -0.74 7.75 -4.39
CA TYR A 62 -1.58 8.92 -4.26
C TYR A 62 -1.15 9.71 -3.03
N ARG A 63 -1.14 11.05 -3.12
CA ARG A 63 -0.83 11.89 -1.97
C ARG A 63 -1.89 12.95 -1.76
N ASN A 64 -2.35 13.04 -0.51
CA ASN A 64 -3.07 14.22 -0.05
C ASN A 64 -2.03 15.25 0.41
N GLU A 65 -1.95 16.37 -0.29
CA GLU A 65 -0.95 17.40 0.00
C GLU A 65 -1.38 18.35 1.12
N GLY A 66 -2.51 18.08 1.71
CA GLY A 66 -2.98 18.84 2.86
C GLY A 66 -3.54 20.21 2.52
N PRO A 67 -3.64 21.10 3.52
CA PRO A 67 -3.24 20.88 4.92
C PRO A 67 -4.20 19.97 5.71
N ASN A 68 -5.41 19.75 5.24
CA ASN A 68 -6.40 18.93 5.94
C ASN A 68 -6.22 17.46 5.62
N ARG A 69 -6.33 16.61 6.64
CA ARG A 69 -6.29 15.16 6.47
C ARG A 69 -7.60 14.66 5.89
N LEU A 70 -7.53 13.67 5.01
CA LEU A 70 -8.73 13.08 4.40
C LEU A 70 -9.29 11.92 5.20
N GLY A 71 -8.43 11.22 5.93
CA GLY A 71 -8.83 10.04 6.68
C GLY A 71 -8.84 8.77 5.83
N HIS A 72 -8.84 7.63 6.51
CA HIS A 72 -8.67 6.33 5.86
C HIS A 72 -9.84 5.98 4.93
N THR A 73 -11.08 6.31 5.31
CA THR A 73 -12.25 5.96 4.49
C THR A 73 -12.17 6.57 3.09
N ILE A 74 -11.86 7.87 3.00
CA ILE A 74 -11.73 8.54 1.71
C ILE A 74 -10.54 7.98 0.93
N LEU A 75 -9.43 7.71 1.61
CA LEU A 75 -8.23 7.18 0.95
C LEU A 75 -8.43 5.76 0.45
N TYR A 76 -9.18 4.92 1.16
CA TYR A 76 -9.51 3.59 0.64
C TYR A 76 -10.31 3.69 -0.65
N ASP A 77 -11.33 4.57 -0.69
CA ASP A 77 -12.11 4.78 -1.91
C ASP A 77 -11.22 5.25 -3.07
N THR A 78 -10.31 6.17 -2.80
CA THR A 78 -9.37 6.66 -3.81
C THR A 78 -8.49 5.54 -4.34
N LEU A 79 -7.95 4.70 -3.44
CA LEU A 79 -7.05 3.63 -3.82
C LEU A 79 -7.78 2.52 -4.59
N VAL A 80 -9.03 2.25 -4.28
CA VAL A 80 -9.84 1.30 -5.06
C VAL A 80 -9.93 1.77 -6.51
N ASP A 81 -10.10 3.07 -6.73
CA ASP A 81 -10.23 3.63 -8.07
C ASP A 81 -8.94 3.51 -8.90
N ILE A 82 -7.77 3.56 -8.25
CA ILE A 82 -6.50 3.46 -8.97
C ILE A 82 -5.97 2.03 -9.06
N ALA A 83 -6.54 1.10 -8.30
CA ALA A 83 -6.13 -0.32 -8.35
C ALA A 83 -6.49 -0.93 -9.70
N THR A 84 -5.59 -1.78 -10.22
CA THR A 84 -5.76 -2.34 -11.56
C THR A 84 -6.16 -3.80 -11.56
N ASN A 85 -6.12 -4.49 -10.43
CA ASN A 85 -6.54 -5.89 -10.33
C ASN A 85 -7.99 -5.98 -9.86
N ASP A 86 -8.67 -7.05 -10.26
CA ASP A 86 -10.08 -7.26 -9.89
C ASP A 86 -10.26 -7.56 -8.40
N ILE A 87 -9.26 -8.18 -7.80
CA ILE A 87 -9.28 -8.50 -6.37
C ILE A 87 -8.52 -7.41 -5.64
N VAL A 88 -9.22 -6.70 -4.77
CA VAL A 88 -8.66 -5.60 -3.98
C VAL A 88 -8.75 -5.97 -2.51
N MET A 89 -7.62 -5.90 -1.81
CA MET A 89 -7.57 -6.20 -0.38
C MET A 89 -7.25 -4.94 0.41
N ILE A 90 -8.14 -4.59 1.33
CA ILE A 90 -7.87 -3.53 2.30
C ILE A 90 -6.83 -4.05 3.28
N TYR A 91 -5.69 -3.37 3.36
CA TYR A 91 -4.56 -3.85 4.12
C TYR A 91 -3.94 -2.70 4.91
N HIS A 92 -4.12 -2.72 6.23
CA HIS A 92 -3.58 -1.65 7.06
C HIS A 92 -2.05 -1.61 6.97
N ALA A 93 -1.48 -0.41 7.10
CA ALA A 93 -0.04 -0.22 6.94
C ALA A 93 0.79 -0.90 8.03
N ASP A 94 0.18 -1.34 9.11
CA ASP A 94 0.84 -2.04 10.22
C ASP A 94 0.59 -3.54 10.24
N MET A 95 0.17 -4.12 9.12
CA MET A 95 -0.08 -5.57 9.01
C MET A 95 1.09 -6.29 8.33
N TYR A 96 1.36 -7.50 8.81
CA TYR A 96 2.40 -8.37 8.26
C TYR A 96 1.78 -9.46 7.38
N ALA A 97 2.29 -9.61 6.16
CA ALA A 97 1.82 -10.65 5.25
C ALA A 97 2.58 -11.95 5.52
N CYS A 98 1.85 -12.97 5.97
CA CYS A 98 2.41 -14.29 6.20
C CYS A 98 2.59 -15.06 4.90
N PRO A 99 3.52 -16.04 4.83
CA PRO A 99 3.67 -16.86 3.63
C PRO A 99 2.36 -17.54 3.24
N HIS A 100 2.07 -17.56 1.94
CA HIS A 100 0.88 -18.18 1.35
C HIS A 100 -0.45 -17.51 1.70
N MET A 101 -0.42 -16.30 2.29
CA MET A 101 -1.66 -15.59 2.61
C MET A 101 -2.50 -15.33 1.35
N ASP A 102 -1.86 -15.02 0.23
CA ASP A 102 -2.54 -14.75 -1.04
C ASP A 102 -3.30 -15.96 -1.55
N THR A 103 -2.75 -17.17 -1.42
CA THR A 103 -3.42 -18.38 -1.87
C THR A 103 -4.61 -18.73 -1.00
N GLN A 104 -4.60 -18.34 0.26
CA GLN A 104 -5.74 -18.56 1.16
C GLN A 104 -6.89 -17.60 0.88
N VAL A 105 -6.58 -16.40 0.38
CA VAL A 105 -7.59 -15.40 0.01
C VAL A 105 -8.22 -15.73 -1.34
N LEU A 106 -7.40 -16.19 -2.26
CA LEU A 106 -7.83 -16.51 -3.62
C LEU A 106 -8.43 -17.90 -3.70
#